data_bbc020aeac651f52edb7a87ed5fa5773
#
_entry.id   bbc020aeac651f52edb7a87ed5fa5773
#
_cell.length_a   1.000
_cell.length_b   1.000
_cell.length_c   1.000
_cell.angle_alpha   90.00
_cell.angle_beta   90.00
_cell.angle_gamma   90.00
#
_symmetry.space_group_name_H-M   'P 1'
#
loop_
_entity.id
_entity.type
_entity.pdbx_description
1 polymer ?
#
loop_
_entity_poly.entity_id
_entity_poly.type
_entity_poly.pdbx_seq_one_letter_code
_entity_poly.pdbx_strand_id
1 'polypeptide(L)'
;MHAMKKIFSFFVLAALLLTGCENSERVALSAEWFLNNQNETFLHYEYDPVAKEHSDAEHPLREMAALWAVAKAGNDLKDPELRELAEKGLAHFEQSFHEDDQWGYGYVRFGDGSVYLGYSAFAILSLLETDDPAKDELLKKFAEGILLHQNEDGSLDTIFYANHERSVDYYPGEALLAMMQLYNETEEADYLDLVERAFPYYQNYFAENPNTAFVPWQSQAYYEFYQSKPSQEVSDFVFEMGDYMVEEHDPAATCSQFDFSRGSVTAVYVEGMNKAYMLAEQLGDENRQECYGNFVREGIAAIEALQFLEDNNFGLEDYDKAALGGIVASDKNLDMRVDRNQHAVLAILGAMEAGLYP
;
A
#
# COMPACT_ATOMS: atom_id res chain seq x y z
N MET A 1 -37.04 -7.43 34.38
CA MET A 1 -36.70 -7.45 32.95
C MET A 1 -35.86 -6.24 32.50
N HIS A 2 -36.03 -5.02 33.08
CA HIS A 2 -35.25 -3.81 32.70
C HIS A 2 -33.77 -3.80 33.17
N ALA A 3 -33.46 -4.45 34.29
CA ALA A 3 -32.10 -4.50 34.85
C ALA A 3 -31.15 -5.43 34.05
N MET A 4 -31.67 -6.54 33.52
CA MET A 4 -30.87 -7.48 32.71
C MET A 4 -30.46 -6.91 31.34
N LYS A 5 -31.33 -6.08 30.71
CA LYS A 5 -31.00 -5.45 29.42
C LYS A 5 -29.85 -4.40 29.54
N LYS A 6 -29.77 -3.69 30.67
CA LYS A 6 -28.70 -2.71 30.92
C LYS A 6 -27.33 -3.36 31.17
N ILE A 7 -27.32 -4.53 31.82
CA ILE A 7 -26.06 -5.26 32.08
C ILE A 7 -25.51 -5.86 30.78
N PHE A 8 -26.37 -6.39 29.90
CA PHE A 8 -25.96 -6.94 28.61
C PHE A 8 -25.41 -5.86 27.66
N SER A 9 -26.02 -4.66 27.66
CA SER A 9 -25.55 -3.53 26.86
C SER A 9 -24.20 -3.01 27.34
N PHE A 10 -23.91 -3.07 28.63
CA PHE A 10 -22.65 -2.62 29.22
C PHE A 10 -21.49 -3.61 28.93
N PHE A 11 -21.78 -4.91 28.94
CA PHE A 11 -20.81 -5.96 28.59
C PHE A 11 -20.46 -5.97 27.10
N VAL A 12 -21.41 -5.73 26.20
CA VAL A 12 -21.17 -5.61 24.75
C VAL A 12 -20.36 -4.36 24.44
N LEU A 13 -20.64 -3.22 25.09
CA LEU A 13 -19.89 -1.99 24.91
C LEU A 13 -18.47 -2.08 25.48
N ALA A 14 -18.28 -2.77 26.61
CA ALA A 14 -16.96 -3.01 27.19
C ALA A 14 -16.13 -4.01 26.36
N ALA A 15 -16.75 -5.03 25.76
CA ALA A 15 -16.08 -5.95 24.84
C ALA A 15 -15.65 -5.24 23.55
N LEU A 16 -16.50 -4.38 22.97
CA LEU A 16 -16.17 -3.57 21.80
C LEU A 16 -15.04 -2.56 22.07
N LEU A 17 -15.00 -1.98 23.26
CA LEU A 17 -13.91 -1.07 23.65
C LEU A 17 -12.58 -1.82 23.89
N LEU A 18 -12.64 -3.05 24.39
CA LEU A 18 -11.45 -3.89 24.59
C LEU A 18 -10.89 -4.41 23.26
N THR A 19 -11.73 -4.84 22.33
CA THR A 19 -11.32 -5.28 21.01
C THR A 19 -10.76 -4.12 20.16
N GLY A 20 -11.36 -2.93 20.23
CA GLY A 20 -10.84 -1.74 19.54
C GLY A 20 -9.50 -1.25 20.07
N CYS A 21 -9.19 -1.44 21.38
CA CYS A 21 -7.87 -1.18 21.95
C CYS A 21 -6.82 -2.21 21.46
N GLU A 22 -7.20 -3.47 21.36
CA GLU A 22 -6.31 -4.56 20.97
C GLU A 22 -5.90 -4.47 19.49
N ASN A 23 -6.82 -4.05 18.65
CA ASN A 23 -6.59 -3.94 17.21
C ASN A 23 -5.78 -2.69 16.83
N SER A 24 -6.03 -1.53 17.45
CA SER A 24 -5.19 -0.34 17.28
C SER A 24 -3.75 -0.58 17.78
N GLU A 25 -3.54 -1.50 18.73
CA GLU A 25 -2.24 -1.93 19.21
C GLU A 25 -1.48 -2.74 18.14
N ARG A 26 -2.16 -3.57 17.34
CA ARG A 26 -1.55 -4.39 16.29
C ARG A 26 -0.94 -3.57 15.17
N VAL A 27 -1.65 -2.57 14.64
CA VAL A 27 -1.08 -1.69 13.60
C VAL A 27 0.05 -0.84 14.14
N ALA A 28 -0.06 -0.37 15.41
CA ALA A 28 1.01 0.37 16.06
C ALA A 28 2.28 -0.49 16.21
N LEU A 29 2.17 -1.77 16.60
CA LEU A 29 3.29 -2.70 16.67
C LEU A 29 3.91 -2.98 15.29
N SER A 30 3.10 -3.11 14.22
CA SER A 30 3.64 -3.24 12.87
C SER A 30 4.40 -2.00 12.42
N ALA A 31 3.93 -0.82 12.80
CA ALA A 31 4.61 0.44 12.52
C ALA A 31 5.87 0.61 13.40
N GLU A 32 5.82 0.20 14.68
CA GLU A 32 6.98 0.20 15.58
C GLU A 32 8.11 -0.72 15.08
N TRP A 33 7.77 -1.77 14.31
CA TRP A 33 8.79 -2.62 13.70
C TRP A 33 9.79 -1.82 12.86
N PHE A 34 9.35 -0.79 12.13
CA PHE A 34 10.23 0.09 11.36
C PHE A 34 11.22 0.82 12.29
N LEU A 35 10.76 1.34 13.43
CA LEU A 35 11.61 2.00 14.42
C LEU A 35 12.67 1.04 15.01
N ASN A 36 12.31 -0.23 15.19
CA ASN A 36 13.21 -1.25 15.71
C ASN A 36 14.22 -1.77 14.68
N ASN A 37 13.98 -1.54 13.38
CA ASN A 37 14.82 -2.01 12.28
C ASN A 37 15.45 -0.87 11.46
N GLN A 38 15.53 0.35 12.02
CA GLN A 38 16.21 1.46 11.40
C GLN A 38 17.75 1.29 11.45
N ASN A 39 18.43 1.80 10.41
CA ASN A 39 19.89 1.90 10.33
C ASN A 39 20.34 3.38 10.37
N GLU A 40 21.61 3.64 10.02
CA GLU A 40 22.16 5.01 10.02
C GLU A 40 21.48 5.94 9.01
N THR A 41 20.96 5.40 7.90
CA THR A 41 20.34 6.18 6.81
C THR A 41 18.82 6.15 6.83
N PHE A 42 18.21 4.97 6.96
CA PHE A 42 16.76 4.80 7.03
C PHE A 42 16.40 3.46 7.66
N LEU A 43 16.30 2.36 6.88
CA LEU A 43 15.89 1.03 7.32
C LEU A 43 16.87 -0.03 6.82
N HIS A 44 17.02 -1.10 7.58
CA HIS A 44 17.50 -2.37 7.03
C HIS A 44 16.42 -3.01 6.17
N TYR A 45 16.79 -3.52 4.99
CA TYR A 45 15.86 -4.12 4.04
C TYR A 45 15.17 -5.38 4.60
N GLU A 46 15.91 -6.22 5.30
CA GLU A 46 15.45 -7.52 5.78
C GLU A 46 16.06 -7.88 7.13
N TYR A 47 15.28 -8.54 7.98
CA TYR A 47 15.68 -9.07 9.26
C TYR A 47 15.33 -10.55 9.37
N ASP A 48 16.31 -11.38 9.77
CA ASP A 48 16.14 -12.79 10.10
C ASP A 48 16.03 -12.95 11.63
N PRO A 49 14.84 -13.25 12.19
CA PRO A 49 14.67 -13.40 13.62
C PRO A 49 15.30 -14.68 14.18
N VAL A 50 15.61 -15.68 13.34
CA VAL A 50 16.27 -16.93 13.77
C VAL A 50 17.77 -16.70 13.93
N ALA A 51 18.40 -16.05 12.94
CA ALA A 51 19.81 -15.66 13.03
C ALA A 51 20.04 -14.45 13.92
N LYS A 52 19.01 -13.61 14.16
CA LYS A 52 19.07 -12.30 14.83
C LYS A 52 20.00 -11.34 14.10
N GLU A 53 19.90 -11.32 12.78
CA GLU A 53 20.79 -10.55 11.92
C GLU A 53 19.98 -9.79 10.86
N HIS A 54 20.43 -8.57 10.55
CA HIS A 54 19.97 -7.82 9.40
C HIS A 54 20.76 -8.23 8.16
N SER A 55 20.06 -8.32 7.01
CA SER A 55 20.70 -8.56 5.73
C SER A 55 21.41 -7.31 5.22
N ASP A 56 22.55 -7.50 4.53
CA ASP A 56 23.24 -6.45 3.75
C ASP A 56 22.57 -6.20 2.38
N ALA A 57 21.47 -6.89 2.07
CA ALA A 57 20.73 -6.68 0.84
C ALA A 57 20.04 -5.32 0.83
N GLU A 58 19.90 -4.74 -0.35
CA GLU A 58 19.19 -3.48 -0.60
C GLU A 58 18.17 -3.70 -1.72
N HIS A 59 17.05 -3.02 -1.61
CA HIS A 59 16.05 -2.99 -2.67
C HIS A 59 15.40 -1.60 -2.74
N PRO A 60 16.03 -0.64 -3.42
CA PRO A 60 15.65 0.78 -3.36
C PRO A 60 14.16 1.06 -3.58
N LEU A 61 13.50 0.36 -4.53
CA LEU A 61 12.06 0.54 -4.75
C LEU A 61 11.22 0.20 -3.51
N ARG A 62 11.51 -0.93 -2.87
CA ARG A 62 10.76 -1.39 -1.70
C ARG A 62 11.04 -0.55 -0.47
N GLU A 63 12.25 -0.05 -0.36
CA GLU A 63 12.63 0.88 0.71
C GLU A 63 11.97 2.25 0.53
N MET A 64 11.85 2.76 -0.72
CA MET A 64 11.05 3.97 -1.01
C MET A 64 9.55 3.75 -0.75
N ALA A 65 9.02 2.59 -1.10
CA ALA A 65 7.63 2.24 -0.77
C ALA A 65 7.42 2.15 0.75
N ALA A 66 8.41 1.62 1.50
CA ALA A 66 8.38 1.62 2.96
C ALA A 66 8.46 3.04 3.53
N LEU A 67 9.19 3.97 2.90
CA LEU A 67 9.20 5.38 3.31
C LEU A 67 7.79 5.97 3.27
N TRP A 68 7.04 5.75 2.19
CA TRP A 68 5.66 6.18 2.11
C TRP A 68 4.80 5.60 3.24
N ALA A 69 4.90 4.30 3.52
CA ALA A 69 4.14 3.66 4.59
C ALA A 69 4.50 4.20 5.98
N VAL A 70 5.79 4.44 6.25
CA VAL A 70 6.27 5.03 7.51
C VAL A 70 5.74 6.44 7.69
N ALA A 71 5.79 7.27 6.64
CA ALA A 71 5.28 8.64 6.67
C ALA A 71 3.76 8.67 6.90
N LYS A 72 3.00 7.85 6.15
CA LYS A 72 1.56 7.71 6.32
C LYS A 72 1.19 7.19 7.71
N ALA A 73 1.84 6.15 8.20
CA ALA A 73 1.60 5.64 9.55
C ALA A 73 1.90 6.70 10.62
N GLY A 74 2.99 7.47 10.46
CA GLY A 74 3.33 8.57 11.35
C GLY A 74 2.24 9.64 11.41
N ASN A 75 1.56 9.91 10.30
CA ASN A 75 0.45 10.85 10.22
C ASN A 75 -0.84 10.27 10.80
N ASP A 76 -1.26 9.09 10.36
CA ASP A 76 -2.52 8.48 10.74
C ASP A 76 -2.56 8.09 12.23
N LEU A 77 -1.45 7.53 12.74
CA LEU A 77 -1.29 7.16 14.15
C LEU A 77 -0.84 8.34 15.03
N LYS A 78 -0.50 9.49 14.42
CA LYS A 78 0.04 10.69 15.11
C LYS A 78 1.31 10.40 15.90
N ASP A 79 2.17 9.54 15.34
CA ASP A 79 3.40 9.11 15.97
C ASP A 79 4.58 9.99 15.53
N PRO A 80 5.19 10.77 16.45
CA PRO A 80 6.30 11.66 16.09
C PRO A 80 7.58 10.93 15.75
N GLU A 81 7.83 9.71 16.29
CA GLU A 81 9.06 8.95 16.02
C GLU A 81 9.02 8.38 14.59
N LEU A 82 7.86 7.92 14.13
CA LEU A 82 7.67 7.51 12.74
C LEU A 82 7.82 8.68 11.76
N ARG A 83 7.33 9.88 12.11
CA ARG A 83 7.53 11.07 11.28
C ARG A 83 9.01 11.44 11.19
N GLU A 84 9.74 11.42 12.30
CA GLU A 84 11.19 11.66 12.30
C GLU A 84 11.93 10.62 11.45
N LEU A 85 11.53 9.34 11.53
CA LEU A 85 12.08 8.28 10.68
C LEU A 85 11.78 8.53 9.19
N ALA A 86 10.58 9.01 8.85
CA ALA A 86 10.20 9.36 7.48
C ALA A 86 11.04 10.54 6.95
N GLU A 87 11.24 11.59 7.74
CA GLU A 87 12.11 12.72 7.37
C GLU A 87 13.55 12.27 7.11
N LYS A 88 14.06 11.38 7.96
CA LYS A 88 15.40 10.78 7.79
C LYS A 88 15.48 9.95 6.50
N GLY A 89 14.47 9.14 6.20
CA GLY A 89 14.39 8.36 4.98
C GLY A 89 14.29 9.24 3.73
N LEU A 90 13.50 10.30 3.76
CA LEU A 90 13.40 11.25 2.66
C LEU A 90 14.76 11.90 2.38
N ALA A 91 15.45 12.41 3.40
CA ALA A 91 16.78 13.01 3.25
C ALA A 91 17.83 12.02 2.70
N HIS A 92 17.66 10.72 2.99
CA HIS A 92 18.49 9.68 2.37
C HIS A 92 18.19 9.52 0.88
N PHE A 93 16.93 9.43 0.48
CA PHE A 93 16.55 9.22 -0.91
C PHE A 93 16.72 10.45 -1.79
N GLU A 94 16.65 11.66 -1.23
CA GLU A 94 16.94 12.90 -1.98
C GLU A 94 18.32 12.92 -2.65
N GLN A 95 19.28 12.17 -2.14
CA GLN A 95 20.60 12.01 -2.76
C GLN A 95 20.53 11.28 -4.12
N SER A 96 19.43 10.57 -4.38
CA SER A 96 19.14 9.85 -5.63
C SER A 96 18.16 10.61 -6.54
N PHE A 97 17.74 11.80 -6.14
CA PHE A 97 16.89 12.68 -6.96
C PHE A 97 17.73 13.41 -7.97
N HIS A 98 17.30 13.39 -9.22
CA HIS A 98 17.98 14.01 -10.36
C HIS A 98 17.00 14.82 -11.17
N GLU A 99 17.53 15.75 -11.95
CA GLU A 99 16.79 16.54 -12.91
C GLU A 99 17.33 16.27 -14.32
N ASP A 100 16.45 16.15 -15.31
CA ASP A 100 16.83 15.99 -16.69
C ASP A 100 17.39 17.31 -17.25
N ASP A 101 18.60 17.27 -17.81
CA ASP A 101 19.31 18.47 -18.29
C ASP A 101 18.62 19.17 -19.47
N GLN A 102 17.80 18.45 -20.23
CA GLN A 102 17.14 18.96 -21.42
C GLN A 102 15.73 19.47 -21.15
N TRP A 103 14.98 18.75 -20.31
CA TRP A 103 13.56 18.95 -20.14
C TRP A 103 13.17 19.48 -18.75
N GLY A 104 14.11 19.39 -17.78
CA GLY A 104 13.95 19.93 -16.42
C GLY A 104 13.04 19.12 -15.50
N TYR A 105 12.56 17.94 -15.91
CA TYR A 105 11.75 17.09 -15.04
C TYR A 105 12.60 16.28 -14.06
N GLY A 106 11.99 15.91 -12.94
CA GLY A 106 12.61 15.09 -11.91
C GLY A 106 12.49 13.59 -12.17
N TYR A 107 13.51 12.84 -11.76
CA TYR A 107 13.48 11.40 -11.70
C TYR A 107 14.38 10.86 -10.60
N VAL A 108 14.18 9.60 -10.22
CA VAL A 108 15.02 8.94 -9.21
C VAL A 108 15.91 7.91 -9.88
N ARG A 109 17.23 7.96 -9.58
CA ARG A 109 18.23 7.03 -10.12
C ARG A 109 19.09 6.47 -9.01
N PHE A 110 19.20 5.17 -8.94
CA PHE A 110 20.12 4.46 -8.05
C PHE A 110 21.35 3.92 -8.77
N GLY A 111 22.23 3.25 -8.02
CA GLY A 111 23.57 2.88 -8.45
C GLY A 111 23.68 1.97 -9.68
N ASP A 112 22.62 1.23 -10.07
CA ASP A 112 22.56 0.45 -11.31
C ASP A 112 22.27 1.31 -12.56
N GLY A 113 21.95 2.59 -12.36
CA GLY A 113 21.64 3.56 -13.42
C GLY A 113 20.20 3.46 -13.96
N SER A 114 19.39 2.53 -13.49
CA SER A 114 18.00 2.38 -13.92
C SER A 114 17.14 3.50 -13.35
N VAL A 115 16.17 3.96 -14.16
CA VAL A 115 15.18 4.99 -13.79
C VAL A 115 13.80 4.38 -13.97
N TYR A 116 13.32 3.72 -12.93
CA TYR A 116 12.00 3.07 -12.95
C TYR A 116 10.89 4.06 -12.63
N LEU A 117 9.76 3.94 -13.33
CA LEU A 117 8.55 4.72 -13.08
C LEU A 117 8.10 4.65 -11.61
N GLY A 118 8.13 3.45 -11.02
CA GLY A 118 7.78 3.23 -9.62
C GLY A 118 8.61 4.04 -8.62
N TYR A 119 9.86 4.37 -8.94
CA TYR A 119 10.66 5.26 -8.09
C TYR A 119 10.07 6.67 -8.01
N SER A 120 9.69 7.25 -9.15
CA SER A 120 9.06 8.58 -9.19
C SER A 120 7.67 8.56 -8.53
N ALA A 121 6.93 7.46 -8.70
CA ALA A 121 5.65 7.27 -8.02
C ALA A 121 5.79 7.29 -6.50
N PHE A 122 6.70 6.49 -5.92
CA PHE A 122 6.91 6.47 -4.48
C PHE A 122 7.58 7.74 -3.94
N ALA A 123 8.37 8.45 -4.75
CA ALA A 123 8.86 9.77 -4.37
C ALA A 123 7.69 10.77 -4.19
N ILE A 124 6.74 10.79 -5.12
CA ILE A 124 5.52 11.62 -5.01
C ILE A 124 4.71 11.22 -3.77
N LEU A 125 4.38 9.92 -3.62
CA LEU A 125 3.58 9.43 -2.50
C LEU A 125 4.22 9.76 -1.14
N SER A 126 5.54 9.61 -1.02
CA SER A 126 6.27 9.93 0.21
C SER A 126 6.30 11.43 0.49
N LEU A 127 6.57 12.26 -0.53
CA LEU A 127 6.57 13.71 -0.40
C LEU A 127 5.20 14.26 0.02
N LEU A 128 4.11 13.68 -0.46
CA LEU A 128 2.75 14.08 -0.06
C LEU A 128 2.50 13.90 1.44
N GLU A 129 3.14 12.91 2.07
CA GLU A 129 3.01 12.60 3.50
C GLU A 129 4.04 13.31 4.39
N THR A 130 4.98 14.07 3.84
CA THR A 130 6.04 14.76 4.59
C THR A 130 5.94 16.28 4.50
N ASP A 131 6.60 17.00 5.41
CA ASP A 131 6.62 18.47 5.48
C ASP A 131 7.95 19.04 4.93
N ASP A 132 8.47 18.47 3.82
CA ASP A 132 9.72 18.96 3.22
C ASP A 132 9.56 20.37 2.64
N PRO A 133 10.51 21.31 2.90
CA PRO A 133 10.43 22.68 2.36
C PRO A 133 10.50 22.78 0.83
N ALA A 134 11.09 21.78 0.16
CA ALA A 134 11.17 21.70 -1.30
C ALA A 134 10.02 20.87 -1.92
N LYS A 135 9.09 20.37 -1.11
CA LYS A 135 7.99 19.47 -1.48
C LYS A 135 7.31 19.87 -2.78
N ASP A 136 6.80 21.10 -2.87
CA ASP A 136 5.99 21.53 -4.02
C ASP A 136 6.80 21.54 -5.32
N GLU A 137 8.10 21.93 -5.27
CA GLU A 137 8.98 21.91 -6.42
C GLU A 137 9.32 20.48 -6.85
N LEU A 138 9.61 19.59 -5.89
CA LEU A 138 9.95 18.20 -6.17
C LEU A 138 8.73 17.43 -6.70
N LEU A 139 7.56 17.61 -6.11
CA LEU A 139 6.31 17.01 -6.58
C LEU A 139 6.02 17.39 -8.04
N LYS A 140 6.13 18.68 -8.36
CA LYS A 140 5.96 19.16 -9.74
C LYS A 140 6.95 18.51 -10.69
N LYS A 141 8.24 18.48 -10.35
CA LYS A 141 9.29 17.88 -11.21
C LYS A 141 9.07 16.41 -11.46
N PHE A 142 8.73 15.61 -10.43
CA PHE A 142 8.45 14.18 -10.61
C PHE A 142 7.17 13.93 -11.42
N ALA A 143 6.12 14.73 -11.21
CA ALA A 143 4.90 14.66 -12.00
C ALA A 143 5.16 14.99 -13.47
N GLU A 144 5.94 16.02 -13.77
CA GLU A 144 6.37 16.36 -15.15
C GLU A 144 7.12 15.18 -15.81
N GLY A 145 7.95 14.45 -15.04
CA GLY A 145 8.60 13.23 -15.51
C GLY A 145 7.61 12.14 -15.91
N ILE A 146 6.59 11.90 -15.11
CA ILE A 146 5.55 10.92 -15.42
C ILE A 146 4.71 11.36 -16.62
N LEU A 147 4.32 12.64 -16.70
CA LEU A 147 3.57 13.22 -17.81
C LEU A 147 4.27 13.06 -19.16
N LEU A 148 5.60 13.31 -19.18
CA LEU A 148 6.40 13.21 -20.41
C LEU A 148 6.63 11.77 -20.88
N HIS A 149 6.45 10.78 -19.99
CA HIS A 149 6.61 9.36 -20.29
C HIS A 149 5.27 8.65 -20.49
N GLN A 150 4.17 9.40 -20.74
CA GLN A 150 2.93 8.84 -21.21
C GLN A 150 2.91 8.79 -22.74
N ASN A 151 2.66 7.61 -23.28
CA ASN A 151 2.55 7.35 -24.71
C ASN A 151 1.20 7.85 -25.30
N GLU A 152 1.14 7.95 -26.65
CA GLU A 152 -0.07 8.39 -27.36
C GLU A 152 -1.28 7.48 -27.14
N ASP A 153 -1.06 6.19 -26.85
CA ASP A 153 -2.11 5.21 -26.55
C ASP A 153 -2.56 5.21 -25.08
N GLY A 154 -1.95 6.06 -24.26
CA GLY A 154 -2.24 6.20 -22.83
C GLY A 154 -1.38 5.34 -21.91
N SER A 155 -0.58 4.41 -22.44
CA SER A 155 0.36 3.63 -21.62
C SER A 155 1.45 4.51 -21.00
N LEU A 156 2.08 4.03 -19.94
CA LEU A 156 3.21 4.68 -19.29
C LEU A 156 4.49 3.88 -19.50
N ASP A 157 5.56 4.55 -19.90
CA ASP A 157 6.89 3.93 -19.93
C ASP A 157 7.29 3.49 -18.53
N THR A 158 7.54 2.20 -18.33
CA THR A 158 7.89 1.66 -17.00
C THR A 158 9.35 1.88 -16.63
N ILE A 159 10.19 2.21 -17.62
CA ILE A 159 11.61 2.56 -17.46
C ILE A 159 11.89 3.77 -18.32
N PHE A 160 12.26 4.88 -17.72
CA PHE A 160 12.66 6.08 -18.44
C PHE A 160 13.98 5.83 -19.19
N TYR A 161 14.10 6.39 -20.38
CA TYR A 161 15.29 6.24 -21.26
C TYR A 161 15.58 4.81 -21.77
N ALA A 162 14.62 3.89 -21.65
CA ALA A 162 14.77 2.54 -22.16
C ALA A 162 13.74 2.25 -23.26
N ASN A 163 14.04 1.25 -24.09
CA ASN A 163 13.14 0.78 -25.16
C ASN A 163 12.51 -0.60 -24.84
N HIS A 164 12.45 -0.94 -23.58
CA HIS A 164 11.82 -2.17 -23.08
C HIS A 164 11.07 -1.85 -21.79
N GLU A 165 10.06 -2.64 -21.51
CA GLU A 165 9.23 -2.52 -20.31
C GLU A 165 9.61 -3.54 -19.24
N ARG A 166 9.27 -3.21 -18.00
CA ARG A 166 9.42 -4.10 -16.84
C ARG A 166 8.32 -3.78 -15.81
N SER A 167 7.80 -4.81 -15.16
CA SER A 167 6.82 -4.63 -14.08
C SER A 167 5.58 -3.83 -14.49
N VAL A 168 5.05 -4.10 -15.70
CA VAL A 168 3.86 -3.43 -16.25
C VAL A 168 2.64 -3.64 -15.36
N ASP A 169 2.59 -4.74 -14.59
CA ASP A 169 1.51 -5.03 -13.65
C ASP A 169 1.58 -4.17 -12.37
N TYR A 170 2.69 -3.47 -12.10
CA TYR A 170 2.90 -2.71 -10.87
C TYR A 170 3.10 -1.22 -11.12
N TYR A 171 4.19 -0.84 -11.79
CA TYR A 171 4.64 0.55 -11.88
C TYR A 171 3.61 1.54 -12.46
N PRO A 172 2.83 1.18 -13.49
CA PRO A 172 1.79 2.10 -13.97
C PRO A 172 0.71 2.38 -12.92
N GLY A 173 0.25 1.35 -12.21
CA GLY A 173 -0.74 1.54 -11.14
C GLY A 173 -0.21 2.38 -9.98
N GLU A 174 1.05 2.16 -9.58
CA GLU A 174 1.76 2.99 -8.59
C GLU A 174 1.81 4.46 -9.03
N ALA A 175 2.14 4.70 -10.31
CA ALA A 175 2.22 6.05 -10.87
C ALA A 175 0.83 6.71 -10.99
N LEU A 176 -0.17 5.98 -11.46
CA LEU A 176 -1.55 6.50 -11.54
C LEU A 176 -2.10 6.85 -10.16
N LEU A 177 -1.83 6.04 -9.13
CA LEU A 177 -2.20 6.35 -7.75
C LEU A 177 -1.48 7.62 -7.27
N ALA A 178 -0.18 7.73 -7.51
CA ALA A 178 0.59 8.93 -7.14
C ALA A 178 0.05 10.19 -7.82
N MET A 179 -0.28 10.11 -9.11
CA MET A 179 -0.85 11.25 -9.85
C MET A 179 -2.25 11.62 -9.37
N MET A 180 -3.08 10.65 -8.98
CA MET A 180 -4.39 10.94 -8.40
C MET A 180 -4.28 11.56 -7.00
N GLN A 181 -3.40 11.09 -6.15
CA GLN A 181 -3.18 11.71 -4.84
C GLN A 181 -2.63 13.14 -4.99
N LEU A 182 -1.72 13.35 -5.94
CA LEU A 182 -1.21 14.68 -6.24
C LEU A 182 -2.30 15.60 -6.83
N TYR A 183 -3.19 15.09 -7.67
CA TYR A 183 -4.37 15.83 -8.14
C TYR A 183 -5.28 16.22 -6.97
N ASN A 184 -5.55 15.32 -6.05
CA ASN A 184 -6.39 15.60 -4.87
C ASN A 184 -5.80 16.70 -3.97
N GLU A 185 -4.48 16.85 -3.93
CA GLU A 185 -3.79 17.90 -3.17
C GLU A 185 -3.76 19.24 -3.92
N THR A 186 -3.59 19.24 -5.26
CA THR A 186 -3.26 20.43 -6.04
C THR A 186 -4.38 20.93 -6.95
N GLU A 187 -5.32 20.08 -7.31
CA GLU A 187 -6.36 20.28 -8.34
C GLU A 187 -5.81 20.61 -9.74
N GLU A 188 -4.52 20.30 -10.03
CA GLU A 188 -3.92 20.53 -11.35
C GLU A 188 -4.48 19.55 -12.40
N ALA A 189 -5.16 20.09 -13.42
CA ALA A 189 -5.92 19.31 -14.40
C ALA A 189 -5.06 18.29 -15.18
N ASP A 190 -3.80 18.60 -15.46
CA ASP A 190 -2.90 17.74 -16.22
C ASP A 190 -2.69 16.36 -15.56
N TYR A 191 -2.75 16.28 -14.22
CA TYR A 191 -2.61 15.02 -13.48
C TYR A 191 -3.85 14.13 -13.64
N LEU A 192 -5.03 14.72 -13.57
CA LEU A 192 -6.29 14.02 -13.82
C LEU A 192 -6.40 13.57 -15.28
N ASP A 193 -6.02 14.44 -16.24
CA ASP A 193 -6.05 14.17 -17.67
C ASP A 193 -5.11 13.02 -18.05
N LEU A 194 -3.96 12.87 -17.37
CA LEU A 194 -3.06 11.73 -17.54
C LEU A 194 -3.78 10.42 -17.19
N VAL A 195 -4.44 10.36 -16.04
CA VAL A 195 -5.15 9.15 -15.58
C VAL A 195 -6.33 8.84 -16.50
N GLU A 196 -7.07 9.86 -16.95
CA GLU A 196 -8.16 9.70 -17.92
C GLU A 196 -7.68 9.11 -19.23
N ARG A 197 -6.55 9.57 -19.78
CA ARG A 197 -5.97 9.02 -21.01
C ARG A 197 -5.43 7.61 -20.83
N ALA A 198 -4.93 7.26 -19.64
CA ALA A 198 -4.41 5.94 -19.34
C ALA A 198 -5.53 4.89 -19.18
N PHE A 199 -6.73 5.29 -18.77
CA PHE A 199 -7.83 4.40 -18.42
C PHE A 199 -8.17 3.38 -19.52
N PRO A 200 -8.45 3.75 -20.80
CA PRO A 200 -8.81 2.78 -21.83
C PRO A 200 -7.68 1.79 -22.14
N TYR A 201 -6.42 2.22 -22.02
CA TYR A 201 -5.28 1.33 -22.23
C TYR A 201 -5.22 0.23 -21.16
N TYR A 202 -5.26 0.61 -19.87
CA TYR A 202 -5.12 -0.36 -18.78
C TYR A 202 -6.37 -1.22 -18.58
N GLN A 203 -7.55 -0.72 -18.94
CA GLN A 203 -8.76 -1.54 -19.02
C GLN A 203 -8.60 -2.66 -20.07
N ASN A 204 -8.16 -2.33 -21.28
CA ASN A 204 -7.89 -3.32 -22.33
C ASN A 204 -6.74 -4.26 -21.94
N TYR A 205 -5.67 -3.74 -21.33
CA TYR A 205 -4.54 -4.55 -20.87
C TYR A 205 -5.00 -5.63 -19.87
N PHE A 206 -5.80 -5.25 -18.87
CA PHE A 206 -6.33 -6.19 -17.88
C PHE A 206 -7.26 -7.22 -18.51
N ALA A 207 -8.15 -6.82 -19.42
CA ALA A 207 -9.04 -7.75 -20.14
C ALA A 207 -8.26 -8.83 -20.93
N GLU A 208 -7.08 -8.48 -21.47
CA GLU A 208 -6.22 -9.42 -22.19
C GLU A 208 -5.26 -10.20 -21.29
N ASN A 209 -4.89 -9.63 -20.14
CA ASN A 209 -3.86 -10.16 -19.22
C ASN A 209 -4.32 -10.10 -17.75
N PRO A 210 -5.46 -10.69 -17.36
CA PRO A 210 -5.93 -10.61 -15.99
C PRO A 210 -4.95 -11.33 -15.05
N ASN A 211 -4.55 -10.63 -13.98
CA ASN A 211 -3.67 -11.19 -12.96
C ASN A 211 -3.79 -10.43 -11.63
N THR A 212 -3.49 -11.12 -10.53
CA THR A 212 -3.65 -10.57 -9.18
C THR A 212 -2.60 -9.52 -8.81
N ALA A 213 -1.50 -9.40 -9.56
CA ALA A 213 -0.46 -8.41 -9.33
C ALA A 213 -0.89 -7.00 -9.81
N PHE A 214 -1.67 -6.96 -10.89
CA PHE A 214 -2.19 -5.72 -11.47
C PHE A 214 -3.24 -5.04 -10.58
N VAL A 215 -4.13 -5.81 -9.98
CA VAL A 215 -5.33 -5.33 -9.28
C VAL A 215 -5.05 -4.32 -8.17
N PRO A 216 -4.11 -4.54 -7.22
CA PRO A 216 -4.01 -3.71 -6.02
C PRO A 216 -3.77 -2.22 -6.29
N TRP A 217 -2.84 -1.89 -7.16
CA TRP A 217 -2.47 -0.50 -7.46
C TRP A 217 -3.49 0.18 -8.36
N GLN A 218 -3.99 -0.54 -9.35
CA GLN A 218 -4.99 -0.02 -10.28
C GLN A 218 -6.33 0.22 -9.59
N SER A 219 -6.76 -0.67 -8.69
CA SER A 219 -8.00 -0.48 -7.93
C SER A 219 -7.94 0.78 -7.06
N GLN A 220 -6.80 1.03 -6.41
CA GLN A 220 -6.59 2.26 -5.64
C GLN A 220 -6.63 3.49 -6.54
N ALA A 221 -5.88 3.50 -7.64
CA ALA A 221 -5.81 4.62 -8.56
C ALA A 221 -7.19 4.95 -9.18
N TYR A 222 -7.92 3.94 -9.67
CA TYR A 222 -9.22 4.16 -10.29
C TYR A 222 -10.35 4.39 -9.30
N TYR A 223 -10.22 3.98 -8.04
CA TYR A 223 -11.10 4.46 -6.98
C TYR A 223 -10.94 5.98 -6.80
N GLU A 224 -9.73 6.50 -6.65
CA GLU A 224 -9.46 7.93 -6.52
C GLU A 224 -9.91 8.70 -7.79
N PHE A 225 -9.69 8.14 -8.97
CA PHE A 225 -10.18 8.71 -10.23
C PHE A 225 -11.71 8.78 -10.26
N TYR A 226 -12.39 7.74 -9.80
CA TYR A 226 -13.86 7.73 -9.69
C TYR A 226 -14.37 8.84 -8.76
N GLN A 227 -13.70 9.10 -7.63
CA GLN A 227 -14.11 10.17 -6.72
C GLN A 227 -14.07 11.55 -7.41
N SER A 228 -13.09 11.79 -8.28
CA SER A 228 -12.91 13.06 -9.00
C SER A 228 -13.77 13.14 -10.27
N LYS A 229 -13.96 12.02 -10.97
CA LYS A 229 -14.70 11.93 -12.23
C LYS A 229 -15.58 10.67 -12.27
N PRO A 230 -16.72 10.68 -11.57
CA PRO A 230 -17.62 9.52 -11.50
C PRO A 230 -18.14 9.10 -12.89
N SER A 231 -17.96 7.83 -13.23
CA SER A 231 -18.56 7.21 -14.42
C SER A 231 -18.85 5.72 -14.19
N GLN A 232 -19.86 5.18 -14.85
CA GLN A 232 -20.19 3.77 -14.78
C GLN A 232 -19.04 2.90 -15.27
N GLU A 233 -18.33 3.33 -16.30
CA GLU A 233 -17.23 2.58 -16.90
C GLU A 233 -16.07 2.41 -15.94
N VAL A 234 -15.72 3.46 -15.17
CA VAL A 234 -14.66 3.40 -14.14
C VAL A 234 -15.09 2.51 -12.97
N SER A 235 -16.33 2.64 -12.49
CA SER A 235 -16.80 1.77 -11.39
C SER A 235 -16.89 0.31 -11.82
N ASP A 236 -17.34 0.03 -13.04
CA ASP A 236 -17.39 -1.33 -13.58
C ASP A 236 -15.99 -1.93 -13.67
N PHE A 237 -14.97 -1.16 -14.04
CA PHE A 237 -13.60 -1.64 -14.11
C PHE A 237 -13.00 -1.93 -12.71
N VAL A 238 -13.25 -1.07 -11.71
CA VAL A 238 -12.84 -1.37 -10.33
C VAL A 238 -13.51 -2.65 -9.83
N PHE A 239 -14.78 -2.85 -10.17
CA PHE A 239 -15.50 -4.07 -9.79
C PHE A 239 -15.02 -5.30 -10.57
N GLU A 240 -14.68 -5.18 -11.86
CA GLU A 240 -14.08 -6.27 -12.64
C GLU A 240 -12.79 -6.77 -12.00
N MET A 241 -11.92 -5.85 -11.57
CA MET A 241 -10.69 -6.19 -10.86
C MET A 241 -10.96 -6.82 -9.49
N GLY A 242 -11.91 -6.27 -8.73
CA GLY A 242 -12.31 -6.79 -7.42
C GLY A 242 -12.95 -8.18 -7.50
N ASP A 243 -13.86 -8.38 -8.46
CA ASP A 243 -14.50 -9.68 -8.71
C ASP A 243 -13.45 -10.73 -9.12
N TYR A 244 -12.49 -10.37 -9.99
CA TYR A 244 -11.38 -11.24 -10.36
C TYR A 244 -10.52 -11.61 -9.15
N MET A 245 -10.19 -10.66 -8.26
CA MET A 245 -9.43 -10.95 -7.04
C MET A 245 -10.19 -11.92 -6.12
N VAL A 246 -11.50 -11.75 -5.98
CA VAL A 246 -12.35 -12.67 -5.23
C VAL A 246 -12.33 -14.06 -5.88
N GLU A 247 -12.53 -14.16 -7.20
CA GLU A 247 -12.56 -15.44 -7.92
C GLU A 247 -11.27 -16.25 -7.75
N GLU A 248 -10.12 -15.58 -7.80
CA GLU A 248 -8.80 -16.21 -7.62
C GLU A 248 -8.55 -16.73 -6.20
N HIS A 249 -9.28 -16.24 -5.20
CA HIS A 249 -9.08 -16.58 -3.79
C HIS A 249 -10.27 -17.28 -3.14
N ASP A 250 -11.42 -17.39 -3.81
CA ASP A 250 -12.63 -18.06 -3.30
C ASP A 250 -12.94 -19.35 -4.05
N PRO A 251 -12.26 -20.47 -3.75
CA PRO A 251 -12.43 -21.74 -4.47
C PRO A 251 -13.83 -22.32 -4.36
N ALA A 252 -14.63 -21.87 -3.38
CA ALA A 252 -16.00 -22.32 -3.17
C ALA A 252 -17.05 -21.38 -3.78
N ALA A 253 -16.67 -20.22 -4.28
CA ALA A 253 -17.54 -19.17 -4.79
C ALA A 253 -18.66 -18.78 -3.81
N THR A 254 -18.32 -18.61 -2.54
CA THR A 254 -19.28 -18.36 -1.44
C THR A 254 -19.09 -17.01 -0.77
N CYS A 255 -18.02 -16.27 -1.11
CA CYS A 255 -17.61 -15.02 -0.46
C CYS A 255 -17.48 -15.13 1.07
N SER A 256 -17.13 -16.31 1.58
CA SER A 256 -17.09 -16.58 3.01
C SER A 256 -15.87 -17.35 3.51
N GLN A 257 -15.01 -17.81 2.59
CA GLN A 257 -13.75 -18.48 2.92
C GLN A 257 -12.76 -18.27 1.79
N PHE A 258 -11.71 -17.51 2.05
CA PHE A 258 -10.70 -17.17 1.05
C PHE A 258 -9.38 -17.92 1.29
N ASP A 259 -8.69 -18.25 0.20
CA ASP A 259 -7.35 -18.87 0.26
C ASP A 259 -6.26 -17.79 0.30
N PHE A 260 -5.74 -17.53 1.50
CA PHE A 260 -4.60 -16.65 1.73
C PHE A 260 -3.30 -17.42 1.99
N SER A 261 -3.15 -18.62 1.43
CA SER A 261 -1.97 -19.47 1.59
C SER A 261 -0.67 -18.87 1.03
N ARG A 262 -0.74 -17.76 0.28
CA ARG A 262 0.42 -17.01 -0.24
C ARG A 262 1.16 -16.19 0.84
N GLY A 263 0.72 -16.24 2.09
CA GLY A 263 1.38 -15.57 3.21
C GLY A 263 1.29 -14.04 3.12
N SER A 264 2.38 -13.35 3.39
CA SER A 264 2.42 -11.88 3.48
C SER A 264 2.03 -11.12 2.19
N VAL A 265 1.99 -11.79 1.02
CA VAL A 265 1.46 -11.17 -0.22
C VAL A 265 -0.01 -10.79 -0.11
N THR A 266 -0.76 -11.45 0.78
CA THR A 266 -2.16 -11.10 1.10
C THR A 266 -2.33 -9.61 1.41
N ALA A 267 -1.34 -8.98 2.03
CA ALA A 267 -1.42 -7.58 2.43
C ALA A 267 -1.62 -6.64 1.22
N VAL A 268 -0.88 -6.83 0.13
CA VAL A 268 -1.04 -6.00 -1.07
C VAL A 268 -2.42 -6.21 -1.72
N TYR A 269 -2.98 -7.42 -1.65
CA TYR A 269 -4.33 -7.67 -2.16
C TYR A 269 -5.40 -6.93 -1.36
N VAL A 270 -5.26 -6.93 -0.02
CA VAL A 270 -6.18 -6.21 0.88
C VAL A 270 -6.16 -4.71 0.63
N GLU A 271 -5.01 -4.10 0.31
CA GLU A 271 -4.93 -2.68 -0.04
C GLU A 271 -5.85 -2.32 -1.22
N GLY A 272 -5.81 -3.07 -2.31
CA GLY A 272 -6.71 -2.84 -3.45
C GLY A 272 -8.17 -3.13 -3.13
N MET A 273 -8.43 -4.20 -2.37
CA MET A 273 -9.80 -4.61 -2.01
C MET A 273 -10.47 -3.67 -1.01
N ASN A 274 -9.71 -2.94 -0.17
CA ASN A 274 -10.25 -1.85 0.65
C ASN A 274 -10.98 -0.82 -0.22
N LYS A 275 -10.36 -0.38 -1.32
CA LYS A 275 -10.93 0.65 -2.22
C LYS A 275 -12.10 0.10 -3.05
N ALA A 276 -12.04 -1.16 -3.49
CA ALA A 276 -13.16 -1.82 -4.16
C ALA A 276 -14.37 -1.96 -3.22
N TYR A 277 -14.14 -2.29 -1.94
CA TYR A 277 -15.19 -2.30 -0.91
C TYR A 277 -15.81 -0.92 -0.70
N MET A 278 -14.99 0.11 -0.52
CA MET A 278 -15.47 1.48 -0.32
C MET A 278 -16.32 1.96 -1.50
N LEU A 279 -15.96 1.58 -2.73
CA LEU A 279 -16.74 1.89 -3.92
C LEU A 279 -18.09 1.14 -3.93
N ALA A 280 -18.10 -0.14 -3.56
CA ALA A 280 -19.32 -0.94 -3.45
C ALA A 280 -20.28 -0.36 -2.40
N GLU A 281 -19.76 0.05 -1.24
CA GLU A 281 -20.52 0.74 -0.21
C GLU A 281 -21.10 2.07 -0.71
N GLN A 282 -20.30 2.91 -1.35
CA GLN A 282 -20.71 4.19 -1.90
C GLN A 282 -21.84 4.07 -2.93
N LEU A 283 -21.80 3.00 -3.75
CA LEU A 283 -22.80 2.74 -4.79
C LEU A 283 -24.00 1.90 -4.30
N GLY A 284 -23.96 1.40 -3.07
CA GLY A 284 -25.03 0.58 -2.49
C GLY A 284 -25.11 -0.82 -3.14
N ASP A 285 -24.03 -1.36 -3.64
CA ASP A 285 -23.94 -2.75 -4.11
C ASP A 285 -23.75 -3.69 -2.92
N GLU A 286 -24.87 -4.06 -2.29
CA GLU A 286 -24.87 -4.86 -1.07
C GLU A 286 -24.14 -6.21 -1.23
N ASN A 287 -24.21 -6.83 -2.42
CA ASN A 287 -23.56 -8.12 -2.67
C ASN A 287 -22.04 -7.99 -2.69
N ARG A 288 -21.52 -7.00 -3.44
CA ARG A 288 -20.07 -6.74 -3.47
C ARG A 288 -19.58 -6.21 -2.14
N GLN A 289 -20.34 -5.33 -1.48
CA GLN A 289 -20.01 -4.83 -0.16
C GLN A 289 -19.83 -5.98 0.86
N GLU A 290 -20.75 -6.96 0.90
CA GLU A 290 -20.61 -8.14 1.76
C GLU A 290 -19.39 -8.98 1.39
N CYS A 291 -19.23 -9.29 0.10
CA CYS A 291 -18.17 -10.17 -0.40
C CYS A 291 -16.77 -9.54 -0.20
N TYR A 292 -16.57 -8.30 -0.67
CA TYR A 292 -15.30 -7.60 -0.53
C TYR A 292 -14.96 -7.29 0.94
N GLY A 293 -15.99 -6.94 1.74
CA GLY A 293 -15.82 -6.74 3.18
C GLY A 293 -15.38 -8.02 3.90
N ASN A 294 -15.88 -9.20 3.50
CA ASN A 294 -15.41 -10.47 4.03
C ASN A 294 -13.96 -10.77 3.59
N PHE A 295 -13.62 -10.52 2.30
CA PHE A 295 -12.26 -10.66 1.80
C PHE A 295 -11.27 -9.82 2.62
N VAL A 296 -11.58 -8.55 2.85
CA VAL A 296 -10.74 -7.64 3.64
C VAL A 296 -10.59 -8.14 5.07
N ARG A 297 -11.68 -8.47 5.76
CA ARG A 297 -11.64 -8.93 7.17
C ARG A 297 -10.83 -10.22 7.33
N GLU A 298 -11.05 -11.21 6.47
CA GLU A 298 -10.29 -12.46 6.50
C GLU A 298 -8.82 -12.25 6.08
N GLY A 299 -8.58 -11.37 5.11
CA GLY A 299 -7.24 -10.99 4.70
C GLY A 299 -6.46 -10.30 5.82
N ILE A 300 -7.07 -9.37 6.55
CA ILE A 300 -6.46 -8.76 7.75
C ILE A 300 -6.16 -9.83 8.80
N ALA A 301 -7.10 -10.73 9.11
CA ALA A 301 -6.86 -11.81 10.05
C ALA A 301 -5.69 -12.72 9.62
N ALA A 302 -5.55 -12.98 8.32
CA ALA A 302 -4.42 -13.73 7.78
C ALA A 302 -3.07 -12.99 7.90
N ILE A 303 -3.07 -11.65 7.71
CA ILE A 303 -1.89 -10.81 7.93
C ILE A 303 -1.50 -10.80 9.41
N GLU A 304 -2.47 -10.62 10.30
CA GLU A 304 -2.24 -10.63 11.75
C GLU A 304 -1.72 -11.96 12.27
N ALA A 305 -2.13 -13.08 11.66
CA ALA A 305 -1.59 -14.39 11.97
C ALA A 305 -0.10 -14.53 11.62
N LEU A 306 0.43 -13.67 10.72
CA LEU A 306 1.85 -13.60 10.35
C LEU A 306 2.62 -12.54 11.16
N GLN A 307 1.98 -11.80 12.04
CA GLN A 307 2.63 -10.82 12.88
C GLN A 307 3.38 -11.51 14.02
N PHE A 308 4.68 -11.20 14.16
CA PHE A 308 5.51 -11.72 15.23
C PHE A 308 5.25 -10.96 16.55
N LEU A 309 4.78 -11.67 17.54
CA LEU A 309 4.43 -11.13 18.86
C LEU A 309 5.01 -12.02 19.97
N GLU A 310 4.97 -11.57 21.21
CA GLU A 310 5.40 -12.38 22.34
C GLU A 310 4.62 -13.70 22.47
N ASP A 311 3.32 -13.67 22.19
CA ASP A 311 2.41 -14.82 22.22
C ASP A 311 2.24 -15.52 20.85
N ASN A 312 2.75 -14.92 19.76
CA ASN A 312 2.80 -15.47 18.41
C ASN A 312 4.23 -15.41 17.86
N ASN A 313 5.16 -16.11 18.51
CA ASN A 313 6.58 -16.10 18.18
C ASN A 313 7.00 -17.26 17.24
N PHE A 314 6.06 -17.97 16.64
CA PHE A 314 6.30 -19.12 15.73
C PHE A 314 7.19 -20.21 16.36
N GLY A 315 7.17 -20.35 17.68
CA GLY A 315 7.99 -21.31 18.43
C GLY A 315 9.45 -20.89 18.64
N LEU A 316 9.80 -19.64 18.33
CA LEU A 316 11.12 -19.07 18.54
C LEU A 316 11.19 -18.45 19.95
N GLU A 317 11.78 -19.16 20.92
CA GLU A 317 11.86 -18.71 22.30
C GLU A 317 12.92 -17.63 22.55
N ASP A 318 13.96 -17.58 21.70
CA ASP A 318 15.10 -16.66 21.81
C ASP A 318 15.12 -15.69 20.64
N TYR A 319 14.46 -14.57 20.78
CA TYR A 319 14.37 -13.47 19.81
C TYR A 319 14.71 -12.13 20.46
N ASP A 320 14.94 -11.12 19.67
CA ASP A 320 15.16 -9.74 20.13
C ASP A 320 14.05 -8.78 19.70
N LYS A 321 14.18 -7.51 20.10
CA LYS A 321 13.18 -6.47 19.86
C LYS A 321 12.94 -6.23 18.35
N ALA A 322 13.93 -6.49 17.47
CA ALA A 322 13.83 -6.28 16.05
C ALA A 322 12.81 -7.23 15.37
N ALA A 323 12.43 -8.34 16.04
CA ALA A 323 11.38 -9.23 15.54
C ALA A 323 9.96 -8.73 15.86
N LEU A 324 9.78 -8.02 16.98
CA LEU A 324 8.43 -7.68 17.48
C LEU A 324 7.68 -6.74 16.53
N GLY A 325 6.44 -7.08 16.26
CA GLY A 325 5.56 -6.36 15.34
C GLY A 325 5.77 -6.70 13.86
N GLY A 326 6.88 -7.37 13.52
CA GLY A 326 7.25 -7.70 12.15
C GLY A 326 6.35 -8.75 11.50
N ILE A 327 6.13 -8.62 10.19
CA ILE A 327 5.36 -9.56 9.40
C ILE A 327 6.30 -10.57 8.74
N VAL A 328 6.18 -11.83 9.14
CA VAL A 328 6.96 -12.92 8.54
C VAL A 328 6.42 -13.27 7.15
N ALA A 329 7.27 -13.87 6.30
CA ALA A 329 6.86 -14.30 4.96
C ALA A 329 5.76 -15.36 5.01
N SER A 330 5.87 -16.30 5.93
CA SER A 330 4.93 -17.39 6.19
C SER A 330 5.28 -18.08 7.51
N ASP A 331 4.44 -19.00 7.97
CA ASP A 331 4.69 -19.86 9.13
C ASP A 331 5.97 -20.75 9.02
N LYS A 332 6.52 -20.88 7.81
CA LYS A 332 7.72 -21.69 7.50
C LYS A 332 8.95 -20.87 7.14
N ASN A 333 8.76 -19.61 6.81
CA ASN A 333 9.82 -18.66 6.53
C ASN A 333 9.59 -17.40 7.37
N LEU A 334 10.41 -17.20 8.39
CA LEU A 334 10.26 -16.13 9.36
C LEU A 334 10.96 -14.84 8.94
N ASP A 335 11.61 -14.76 7.76
CA ASP A 335 12.23 -13.53 7.28
C ASP A 335 11.21 -12.40 7.23
N MET A 336 11.61 -11.24 7.75
CA MET A 336 10.82 -10.01 7.76
C MET A 336 11.46 -9.00 6.83
N ARG A 337 10.68 -8.47 5.87
CA ARG A 337 11.18 -7.46 4.93
C ARG A 337 10.35 -6.17 5.02
N VAL A 338 10.98 -5.08 4.64
CA VAL A 338 10.32 -3.76 4.64
C VAL A 338 9.04 -3.74 3.81
N ASP A 339 9.01 -4.39 2.63
CA ASP A 339 7.83 -4.44 1.77
C ASP A 339 6.66 -5.22 2.37
N ARG A 340 6.93 -6.29 3.12
CA ARG A 340 5.87 -7.04 3.81
C ARG A 340 5.23 -6.22 4.92
N ASN A 341 6.05 -5.52 5.70
CA ASN A 341 5.58 -4.65 6.77
C ASN A 341 4.90 -3.39 6.22
N GLN A 342 5.43 -2.80 5.14
CA GLN A 342 4.82 -1.71 4.42
C GLN A 342 3.40 -2.05 3.97
N HIS A 343 3.22 -3.15 3.23
CA HIS A 343 1.91 -3.56 2.75
C HIS A 343 0.96 -3.90 3.91
N ALA A 344 1.43 -4.56 4.97
CA ALA A 344 0.59 -4.88 6.12
C ALA A 344 0.07 -3.62 6.82
N VAL A 345 0.94 -2.63 7.06
CA VAL A 345 0.55 -1.35 7.67
C VAL A 345 -0.47 -0.63 6.80
N LEU A 346 -0.21 -0.51 5.48
CA LEU A 346 -1.13 0.17 4.56
C LEU A 346 -2.47 -0.56 4.42
N ALA A 347 -2.45 -1.90 4.39
CA ALA A 347 -3.67 -2.72 4.35
C ALA A 347 -4.56 -2.49 5.58
N ILE A 348 -3.95 -2.47 6.78
CA ILE A 348 -4.67 -2.26 8.03
C ILE A 348 -5.19 -0.81 8.11
N LEU A 349 -4.37 0.19 7.80
CA LEU A 349 -4.80 1.60 7.76
C LEU A 349 -5.95 1.81 6.76
N GLY A 350 -5.88 1.18 5.58
CA GLY A 350 -6.98 1.21 4.61
C GLY A 350 -8.26 0.53 5.12
N ALA A 351 -8.15 -0.58 5.86
CA ALA A 351 -9.30 -1.23 6.46
C ALA A 351 -9.91 -0.40 7.61
N MET A 352 -9.09 0.37 8.35
CA MET A 352 -9.58 1.34 9.34
C MET A 352 -10.33 2.48 8.66
N GLU A 353 -9.81 3.02 7.56
CA GLU A 353 -10.47 4.04 6.74
C GLU A 353 -11.82 3.53 6.21
N ALA A 354 -11.89 2.28 5.76
CA ALA A 354 -13.08 1.62 5.26
C ALA A 354 -14.08 1.21 6.37
N GLY A 355 -13.76 1.40 7.65
CA GLY A 355 -14.60 0.99 8.78
C GLY A 355 -14.72 -0.54 8.95
N LEU A 356 -13.82 -1.31 8.36
CA LEU A 356 -13.76 -2.77 8.42
C LEU A 356 -12.86 -3.29 9.54
N TYR A 357 -12.03 -2.42 10.11
CA TYR A 357 -11.11 -2.67 11.20
C TYR A 357 -11.29 -1.60 12.27
N PRO A 358 -11.47 -1.97 13.54
CA PRO A 358 -11.81 -1.04 14.64
C PRO A 358 -10.63 -0.19 15.11
#